data_7a5fdd8d8d5d1a786b9900c50cd9db7b
#
_entry.id   7a5fdd8d8d5d1a786b9900c50cd9db7b
#
_cell.length_a   1.000
_cell.length_b   1.000
_cell.length_c   1.000
_cell.angle_alpha   90.00
_cell.angle_beta   90.00
_cell.angle_gamma   90.00
#
_symmetry.space_group_name_H-M   'P 1'
#
loop_
_entity.id
_entity.type
_entity.pdbx_description
1 polymer ?
#
loop_
_entity_poly.entity_id
_entity_poly.type
_entity_poly.pdbx_seq_one_letter_code
_entity_poly.pdbx_strand_id
1 'polypeptide(L)'
;MPRSALYIHSLGTVSAAGIGLQELRQTLFGQHSSAMRFHTGLAPDPNKAFYCGFLSDLSPSQNSNRTAMLLELCLEQMSELQELLPSIAPDRVAVVLGACTSGMHRIEEGMSEYVRTQQLPENFSIRDLNLFEPARFVADKIGARGPVYTVSNACSSGLLALESAAQLLGANLADLVIAGGCDGFCQFTNAGFSALSAVSPEPCTPFSAGRKGINLGEGGALVAMSRHCSDAFLAYRGAGLTTDAHHLSAPEPEGIQAAQAMRLALESAGLCPADIDLVIAHGTGTPLNDSMEAKAIERVFGTDVPCASYKSLSGHTLAGAGALQAAIAAALLTDNPDGVLPPSAGIETVDPKLAPAHVLTQTRVLGREIRHIVANAFAFGGSNASAVFSRVSP
;
A
#
# COMPACT_ATOMS: atom_id res chain seq x y z
N MET A 1 3.18 26.71 3.63
CA MET A 1 2.70 27.01 2.28
C MET A 1 2.41 25.69 1.58
N PRO A 2 1.32 25.58 0.80
CA PRO A 2 1.05 24.39 0.01
C PRO A 2 2.24 24.05 -0.89
N ARG A 3 2.54 22.77 -1.05
CA ARG A 3 3.56 22.30 -2.00
C ARG A 3 3.04 22.36 -3.43
N SER A 4 3.93 22.53 -4.40
CA SER A 4 3.60 22.27 -5.79
C SER A 4 3.27 20.81 -5.96
N ALA A 5 2.23 20.50 -6.75
CA ALA A 5 1.87 19.13 -7.08
C ALA A 5 3.04 18.43 -7.78
N LEU A 6 3.18 17.14 -7.53
CA LEU A 6 4.02 16.22 -8.29
C LEU A 6 3.13 15.29 -9.10
N TYR A 7 3.63 14.76 -10.17
CA TYR A 7 2.83 14.11 -11.19
C TYR A 7 3.29 12.68 -11.40
N ILE A 8 2.33 11.76 -11.47
CA ILE A 8 2.55 10.34 -11.71
C ILE A 8 2.20 10.04 -13.17
N HIS A 9 3.16 9.50 -13.88
CA HIS A 9 3.10 9.25 -15.33
C HIS A 9 2.84 7.80 -15.66
N SER A 10 3.32 6.89 -14.81
CA SER A 10 3.18 5.46 -15.01
C SER A 10 3.01 4.77 -13.66
N LEU A 11 2.26 3.69 -13.65
CA LEU A 11 1.96 2.92 -12.45
C LEU A 11 1.84 1.44 -12.80
N GLY A 12 2.51 0.60 -12.00
CA GLY A 12 2.31 -0.83 -12.00
C GLY A 12 1.89 -1.30 -10.61
N THR A 13 0.97 -2.26 -10.53
CA THR A 13 0.46 -2.80 -9.28
C THR A 13 0.18 -4.29 -9.36
N VAL A 14 0.38 -4.98 -8.24
CA VAL A 14 0.12 -6.41 -8.11
C VAL A 14 -0.35 -6.72 -6.70
N SER A 15 -1.46 -7.44 -6.58
CA SER A 15 -1.99 -7.95 -5.32
C SER A 15 -3.09 -8.98 -5.59
N ALA A 16 -3.66 -9.56 -4.53
CA ALA A 16 -4.86 -10.39 -4.66
C ALA A 16 -6.09 -9.63 -5.22
N ALA A 17 -6.07 -8.30 -5.20
CA ALA A 17 -7.11 -7.47 -5.81
C ALA A 17 -6.96 -7.31 -7.33
N GLY A 18 -5.86 -7.80 -7.92
CA GLY A 18 -5.61 -7.81 -9.36
C GLY A 18 -4.16 -7.51 -9.72
N ILE A 19 -3.79 -7.85 -10.95
CA ILE A 19 -2.51 -7.56 -11.57
C ILE A 19 -2.74 -6.46 -12.62
N GLY A 20 -2.27 -5.25 -12.34
CA GLY A 20 -2.51 -4.08 -13.16
C GLY A 20 -3.72 -3.26 -12.72
N LEU A 21 -3.72 -2.01 -13.17
CA LEU A 21 -4.73 -1.02 -12.77
C LEU A 21 -6.13 -1.40 -13.23
N GLN A 22 -6.25 -2.05 -14.39
CA GLN A 22 -7.54 -2.47 -14.93
C GLN A 22 -8.20 -3.56 -14.09
N GLU A 23 -7.48 -4.64 -13.75
CA GLU A 23 -8.03 -5.71 -12.90
C GLU A 23 -8.33 -5.20 -11.50
N LEU A 24 -7.42 -4.38 -10.93
CA LEU A 24 -7.67 -3.73 -9.64
C LEU A 24 -8.98 -2.95 -9.66
N ARG A 25 -9.20 -2.15 -10.71
CA ARG A 25 -10.46 -1.40 -10.89
C ARG A 25 -11.66 -2.33 -10.96
N GLN A 26 -11.60 -3.36 -11.81
CA GLN A 26 -12.70 -4.33 -11.95
C GLN A 26 -13.04 -4.99 -10.61
N THR A 27 -12.04 -5.33 -9.81
CA THR A 27 -12.23 -5.91 -8.48
C THR A 27 -12.88 -4.91 -7.51
N LEU A 28 -12.42 -3.64 -7.51
CA LEU A 28 -13.01 -2.59 -6.68
C LEU A 28 -14.49 -2.36 -6.98
N PHE A 29 -14.87 -2.42 -8.26
CA PHE A 29 -16.25 -2.25 -8.70
C PHE A 29 -17.09 -3.55 -8.70
N GLY A 30 -16.55 -4.65 -8.15
CA GLY A 30 -17.26 -5.93 -8.05
C GLY A 30 -17.46 -6.66 -9.38
N GLN A 31 -16.71 -6.28 -10.43
CA GLN A 31 -16.76 -6.88 -11.76
C GLN A 31 -15.80 -8.07 -11.90
N HIS A 32 -14.85 -8.20 -10.98
CA HIS A 32 -13.88 -9.28 -10.89
C HIS A 32 -13.75 -9.74 -9.44
N SER A 33 -13.49 -11.03 -9.24
CA SER A 33 -13.28 -11.60 -7.90
C SER A 33 -11.83 -11.46 -7.46
N SER A 34 -11.63 -11.05 -6.23
CA SER A 34 -10.30 -11.05 -5.61
C SER A 34 -9.73 -12.48 -5.52
N ALA A 35 -8.40 -12.59 -5.61
CA ALA A 35 -7.67 -13.84 -5.40
C ALA A 35 -7.45 -14.19 -3.91
N MET A 36 -8.09 -13.47 -2.99
CA MET A 36 -8.11 -13.82 -1.56
C MET A 36 -8.79 -15.17 -1.37
N ARG A 37 -8.10 -16.12 -0.73
CA ARG A 37 -8.63 -17.48 -0.52
C ARG A 37 -7.97 -18.19 0.65
N PHE A 38 -8.55 -19.32 1.06
CA PHE A 38 -7.93 -20.21 2.03
C PHE A 38 -6.79 -21.01 1.39
N HIS A 39 -5.65 -21.06 2.05
CA HIS A 39 -4.49 -21.86 1.68
C HIS A 39 -4.13 -22.83 2.80
N THR A 40 -3.76 -24.06 2.45
CA THR A 40 -3.17 -25.03 3.38
C THR A 40 -1.66 -24.92 3.37
N GLY A 41 -1.00 -25.21 4.48
CA GLY A 41 0.47 -25.18 4.60
C GLY A 41 1.10 -23.81 4.77
N LEU A 42 0.30 -22.74 4.77
CA LEU A 42 0.78 -21.37 5.02
C LEU A 42 0.54 -20.88 6.45
N ALA A 43 -0.30 -21.57 7.21
CA ALA A 43 -0.49 -21.28 8.63
C ALA A 43 0.71 -21.75 9.46
N PRO A 44 0.96 -21.16 10.65
CA PRO A 44 1.94 -21.70 11.61
C PRO A 44 1.63 -23.14 12.01
N ASP A 45 0.35 -23.51 12.10
CA ASP A 45 -0.12 -24.90 12.17
C ASP A 45 -0.41 -25.39 10.73
N PRO A 46 0.40 -26.32 10.19
CA PRO A 46 0.27 -26.76 8.79
C PRO A 46 -1.05 -27.48 8.50
N ASN A 47 -1.78 -27.94 9.52
CA ASN A 47 -3.07 -28.59 9.37
C ASN A 47 -4.25 -27.61 9.28
N LYS A 48 -4.00 -26.32 9.53
CA LYS A 48 -5.03 -25.27 9.43
C LYS A 48 -4.97 -24.55 8.11
N ALA A 49 -6.14 -24.24 7.57
CA ALA A 49 -6.25 -23.34 6.44
C ALA A 49 -6.03 -21.89 6.91
N PHE A 50 -5.37 -21.10 6.08
CA PHE A 50 -5.05 -19.69 6.31
C PHE A 50 -5.63 -18.84 5.18
N TYR A 51 -6.50 -17.88 5.52
CA TYR A 51 -7.11 -16.99 4.53
C TYR A 51 -6.17 -15.82 4.26
N CYS A 52 -5.66 -15.73 3.03
CA CYS A 52 -4.70 -14.70 2.66
C CYS A 52 -4.69 -14.42 1.15
N GLY A 53 -4.04 -13.31 0.78
CA GLY A 53 -3.79 -12.90 -0.59
C GLY A 53 -2.45 -13.41 -1.11
N PHE A 54 -2.21 -14.72 -1.02
CA PHE A 54 -1.06 -15.37 -1.62
C PHE A 54 -1.35 -15.74 -3.08
N LEU A 55 -0.55 -15.23 -4.00
CA LEU A 55 -0.69 -15.44 -5.44
C LEU A 55 -0.02 -16.76 -5.86
N SER A 56 -0.66 -17.89 -5.53
CA SER A 56 -0.10 -19.24 -5.69
C SER A 56 0.21 -19.61 -7.15
N ASP A 57 -0.45 -18.96 -8.10
CA ASP A 57 -0.28 -19.22 -9.53
C ASP A 57 0.98 -18.53 -10.10
N LEU A 58 1.61 -17.67 -9.28
CA LEU A 58 2.87 -17.02 -9.57
C LEU A 58 4.02 -17.71 -8.83
N SER A 59 5.10 -18.00 -9.54
CA SER A 59 6.31 -18.59 -8.97
C SER A 59 7.54 -17.80 -9.43
N PRO A 60 8.43 -17.42 -8.52
CA PRO A 60 9.66 -16.75 -8.90
C PRO A 60 10.56 -17.71 -9.73
N SER A 61 11.36 -17.16 -10.63
CA SER A 61 12.40 -17.92 -11.31
C SER A 61 13.47 -18.38 -10.30
N GLN A 62 14.30 -19.37 -10.68
CA GLN A 62 15.33 -19.94 -9.80
C GLN A 62 16.30 -18.89 -9.22
N ASN A 63 16.51 -17.79 -9.93
CA ASN A 63 17.44 -16.72 -9.54
C ASN A 63 16.73 -15.45 -9.00
N SER A 64 15.41 -15.50 -8.80
CA SER A 64 14.62 -14.38 -8.30
C SER A 64 13.97 -14.75 -6.98
N ASN A 65 13.75 -13.76 -6.14
CA ASN A 65 12.92 -13.91 -4.96
C ASN A 65 11.49 -13.41 -5.22
N ARG A 66 10.56 -13.76 -4.33
CA ARG A 66 9.14 -13.45 -4.52
C ARG A 66 8.86 -11.95 -4.61
N THR A 67 9.50 -11.14 -3.77
CA THR A 67 9.37 -9.67 -3.82
C THR A 67 9.90 -9.10 -5.15
N ALA A 68 11.05 -9.60 -5.64
CA ALA A 68 11.61 -9.18 -6.92
C ALA A 68 10.70 -9.56 -8.10
N MET A 69 10.08 -10.75 -8.07
CA MET A 69 9.11 -11.16 -9.08
C MET A 69 7.88 -10.22 -9.11
N LEU A 70 7.34 -9.86 -7.94
CA LEU A 70 6.20 -8.94 -7.86
C LEU A 70 6.57 -7.53 -8.37
N LEU A 71 7.79 -7.07 -8.07
CA LEU A 71 8.32 -5.79 -8.59
C LEU A 71 8.51 -5.83 -10.11
N GLU A 72 8.96 -6.96 -10.66
CA GLU A 72 9.10 -7.15 -12.10
C GLU A 72 7.74 -7.05 -12.79
N LEU A 73 6.72 -7.72 -12.25
CA LEU A 73 5.33 -7.61 -12.74
C LEU A 73 4.81 -6.16 -12.68
N CYS A 74 5.18 -5.38 -11.66
CA CYS A 74 4.85 -3.96 -11.63
C CYS A 74 5.56 -3.18 -12.74
N LEU A 75 6.86 -3.42 -12.95
CA LEU A 75 7.65 -2.73 -13.99
C LEU A 75 7.15 -3.05 -15.40
N GLU A 76 6.75 -4.28 -15.69
CA GLU A 76 6.20 -4.71 -16.98
C GLU A 76 4.93 -3.95 -17.38
N GLN A 77 4.18 -3.43 -16.42
CA GLN A 77 2.97 -2.65 -16.65
C GLN A 77 3.27 -1.16 -16.91
N MET A 78 4.50 -0.71 -16.68
CA MET A 78 4.88 0.71 -16.75
C MET A 78 5.46 1.07 -18.12
N SER A 79 4.63 0.94 -19.17
CA SER A 79 5.04 1.22 -20.56
C SER A 79 5.55 2.67 -20.74
N GLU A 80 4.86 3.65 -20.14
CA GLU A 80 5.22 5.07 -20.24
C GLU A 80 6.56 5.36 -19.57
N LEU A 81 6.97 4.56 -18.58
CA LEU A 81 8.29 4.67 -17.99
C LEU A 81 9.40 4.40 -19.01
N GLN A 82 9.21 3.43 -19.89
CA GLN A 82 10.19 3.10 -20.95
C GLN A 82 10.34 4.24 -21.96
N GLU A 83 9.29 5.03 -22.18
CA GLU A 83 9.33 6.21 -23.05
C GLU A 83 10.00 7.42 -22.37
N LEU A 84 9.84 7.55 -21.04
CA LEU A 84 10.41 8.65 -20.26
C LEU A 84 11.92 8.48 -20.02
N LEU A 85 12.38 7.28 -19.70
CA LEU A 85 13.77 7.02 -19.29
C LEU A 85 14.83 7.51 -20.29
N PRO A 86 14.70 7.32 -21.62
CA PRO A 86 15.70 7.77 -22.59
C PRO A 86 15.93 9.29 -22.61
N SER A 87 14.96 10.07 -22.12
CA SER A 87 15.04 11.54 -22.10
C SER A 87 15.69 12.10 -20.83
N ILE A 88 16.00 11.26 -19.85
CA ILE A 88 16.49 11.65 -18.51
C ILE A 88 17.87 11.03 -18.28
N ALA A 89 18.82 11.83 -17.81
CA ALA A 89 20.15 11.34 -17.47
C ALA A 89 20.05 10.30 -16.34
N PRO A 90 20.74 9.15 -16.42
CA PRO A 90 20.61 8.07 -15.43
C PRO A 90 20.90 8.47 -13.98
N ASP A 91 21.80 9.43 -13.74
CA ASP A 91 22.12 10.00 -12.44
C ASP A 91 21.02 10.93 -11.88
N ARG A 92 20.05 11.30 -12.74
CA ARG A 92 18.84 12.05 -12.36
C ARG A 92 17.61 11.17 -12.17
N VAL A 93 17.74 9.84 -12.34
CA VAL A 93 16.70 8.85 -12.06
C VAL A 93 16.96 8.23 -10.71
N ALA A 94 16.03 8.38 -9.77
CA ALA A 94 16.13 7.83 -8.41
C ALA A 94 15.13 6.69 -8.19
N VAL A 95 15.39 5.85 -7.17
CA VAL A 95 14.48 4.78 -6.74
C VAL A 95 14.33 4.82 -5.22
N VAL A 96 13.09 4.90 -4.75
CA VAL A 96 12.76 4.88 -3.31
C VAL A 96 11.65 3.87 -3.06
N LEU A 97 11.93 2.77 -2.39
CA LEU A 97 10.94 1.73 -2.14
C LEU A 97 10.70 1.48 -0.65
N GLY A 98 9.46 1.18 -0.31
CA GLY A 98 9.08 0.56 0.96
C GLY A 98 9.27 -0.94 0.91
N ALA A 99 9.94 -1.54 1.90
CA ALA A 99 10.06 -2.98 2.05
C ALA A 99 10.19 -3.38 3.52
N CYS A 100 9.57 -4.52 3.89
CA CYS A 100 9.65 -5.13 5.22
C CYS A 100 10.18 -6.56 5.20
N THR A 101 9.95 -7.30 4.12
CA THR A 101 10.28 -8.74 4.04
C THR A 101 11.40 -9.05 3.07
N SER A 102 11.58 -8.23 2.03
CA SER A 102 12.57 -8.50 0.97
C SER A 102 12.47 -9.96 0.46
N GLY A 103 13.55 -10.73 0.50
CA GLY A 103 13.60 -12.14 0.10
C GLY A 103 13.44 -13.14 1.25
N MET A 104 12.76 -12.79 2.35
CA MET A 104 12.60 -13.63 3.55
C MET A 104 12.14 -15.06 3.24
N HIS A 105 11.19 -15.24 2.30
CA HIS A 105 10.69 -16.58 1.96
C HIS A 105 11.81 -17.53 1.45
N ARG A 106 12.83 -17.03 0.72
CA ARG A 106 13.98 -17.85 0.30
C ARG A 106 14.84 -18.27 1.49
N ILE A 107 14.97 -17.41 2.47
CA ILE A 107 15.65 -17.75 3.73
C ILE A 107 14.89 -18.86 4.45
N GLU A 108 13.56 -18.76 4.52
CA GLU A 108 12.70 -19.78 5.13
C GLU A 108 12.85 -21.14 4.43
N GLU A 109 12.78 -21.14 3.10
CA GLU A 109 12.97 -22.35 2.28
C GLU A 109 14.38 -22.96 2.51
N GLY A 110 15.42 -22.14 2.43
CA GLY A 110 16.79 -22.58 2.64
C GLY A 110 17.05 -23.12 4.06
N MET A 111 16.50 -22.46 5.07
CA MET A 111 16.57 -22.94 6.46
C MET A 111 15.78 -24.21 6.69
N SER A 112 14.63 -24.35 6.07
CA SER A 112 13.82 -25.58 6.11
C SER A 112 14.59 -26.75 5.49
N GLU A 113 15.27 -26.52 4.37
CA GLU A 113 16.13 -27.53 3.74
C GLU A 113 17.32 -27.87 4.62
N TYR A 114 17.98 -26.86 5.21
CA TYR A 114 19.08 -27.09 6.14
C TYR A 114 18.67 -27.94 7.36
N VAL A 115 17.51 -27.67 7.93
CA VAL A 115 17.00 -28.49 9.06
C VAL A 115 16.81 -29.94 8.65
N ARG A 116 16.33 -30.19 7.42
CA ARG A 116 16.07 -31.54 6.88
C ARG A 116 17.33 -32.29 6.47
N THR A 117 18.28 -31.58 5.82
CA THR A 117 19.43 -32.20 5.14
C THR A 117 20.78 -31.89 5.78
N GLN A 118 20.84 -30.92 6.70
CA GLN A 118 22.06 -30.31 7.24
C GLN A 118 22.95 -29.64 6.16
N GLN A 119 22.36 -29.30 5.02
CA GLN A 119 23.02 -28.60 3.92
C GLN A 119 22.15 -27.43 3.43
N LEU A 120 22.78 -26.29 3.19
CA LEU A 120 22.09 -25.15 2.56
C LEU A 120 22.04 -25.37 1.03
N PRO A 121 20.96 -24.94 0.36
CA PRO A 121 20.89 -24.93 -1.08
C PRO A 121 22.06 -24.12 -1.70
N GLU A 122 22.54 -24.50 -2.87
CA GLU A 122 23.63 -23.80 -3.56
C GLU A 122 23.33 -22.31 -3.83
N ASN A 123 22.05 -21.99 -4.06
CA ASN A 123 21.57 -20.64 -4.31
C ASN A 123 21.15 -19.88 -3.04
N PHE A 124 21.39 -20.43 -1.84
CA PHE A 124 21.09 -19.75 -0.58
C PHE A 124 21.97 -18.51 -0.41
N SER A 125 21.36 -17.38 -0.14
CA SER A 125 22.06 -16.14 0.11
C SER A 125 21.45 -15.36 1.26
N ILE A 126 22.21 -15.10 2.31
CA ILE A 126 21.79 -14.23 3.41
C ILE A 126 21.52 -12.79 2.94
N ARG A 127 21.99 -12.39 1.77
CA ARG A 127 21.70 -11.08 1.18
C ARG A 127 20.23 -10.88 0.87
N ASP A 128 19.46 -11.97 0.70
CA ASP A 128 18.02 -11.90 0.51
C ASP A 128 17.29 -11.23 1.70
N LEU A 129 17.89 -11.19 2.89
CA LEU A 129 17.38 -10.43 4.05
C LEU A 129 17.62 -8.92 3.96
N ASN A 130 18.49 -8.47 3.07
CA ASN A 130 18.82 -7.07 2.96
C ASN A 130 17.63 -6.29 2.39
N LEU A 131 17.05 -5.41 3.18
CA LEU A 131 15.90 -4.59 2.78
C LEU A 131 16.23 -3.61 1.64
N PHE A 132 17.49 -3.38 1.33
CA PHE A 132 17.91 -2.57 0.19
C PHE A 132 17.74 -3.30 -1.17
N GLU A 133 17.73 -4.65 -1.17
CA GLU A 133 17.69 -5.44 -2.41
C GLU A 133 16.47 -5.12 -3.31
N PRO A 134 15.24 -4.90 -2.80
CA PRO A 134 14.12 -4.48 -3.65
C PRO A 134 14.36 -3.18 -4.42
N ALA A 135 14.90 -2.15 -3.75
CA ALA A 135 15.21 -0.88 -4.41
C ALA A 135 16.36 -1.01 -5.41
N ARG A 136 17.41 -1.77 -5.06
CA ARG A 136 18.53 -2.09 -5.96
C ARG A 136 18.04 -2.84 -7.19
N PHE A 137 17.19 -3.86 -7.01
CA PHE A 137 16.62 -4.64 -8.13
C PHE A 137 15.91 -3.73 -9.14
N VAL A 138 15.05 -2.83 -8.69
CA VAL A 138 14.35 -1.88 -9.56
C VAL A 138 15.35 -0.94 -10.25
N ALA A 139 16.32 -0.39 -9.50
CA ALA A 139 17.34 0.51 -10.05
C ALA A 139 18.17 -0.17 -11.14
N ASP A 140 18.63 -1.41 -10.91
CA ASP A 140 19.38 -2.19 -11.88
C ASP A 140 18.55 -2.47 -13.15
N LYS A 141 17.26 -2.80 -13.01
CA LYS A 141 16.36 -3.09 -14.14
C LYS A 141 16.12 -1.89 -15.05
N ILE A 142 16.03 -0.68 -14.48
CA ILE A 142 15.76 0.55 -15.25
C ILE A 142 17.01 1.37 -15.56
N GLY A 143 18.18 0.93 -15.10
CA GLY A 143 19.45 1.64 -15.31
C GLY A 143 19.59 2.95 -14.51
N ALA A 144 18.85 3.11 -13.40
CA ALA A 144 18.94 4.27 -12.54
C ALA A 144 20.30 4.35 -11.82
N ARG A 145 20.87 5.57 -11.74
CA ARG A 145 22.16 5.84 -11.08
C ARG A 145 22.11 7.04 -10.12
N GLY A 146 20.92 7.63 -9.94
CA GLY A 146 20.67 8.64 -8.92
C GLY A 146 20.52 8.02 -7.52
N PRO A 147 19.92 8.73 -6.57
CA PRO A 147 19.66 8.20 -5.23
C PRO A 147 18.83 6.93 -5.25
N VAL A 148 19.33 5.86 -4.60
CA VAL A 148 18.62 4.58 -4.45
C VAL A 148 18.63 4.18 -2.99
N TYR A 149 17.46 4.01 -2.38
CA TYR A 149 17.35 3.56 -0.99
C TYR A 149 15.98 2.96 -0.66
N THR A 150 15.91 2.28 0.46
CA THR A 150 14.68 1.69 0.98
C THR A 150 14.25 2.39 2.26
N VAL A 151 12.95 2.59 2.39
CA VAL A 151 12.28 3.01 3.62
C VAL A 151 11.65 1.78 4.25
N SER A 152 12.03 1.45 5.49
CA SER A 152 11.40 0.36 6.24
C SER A 152 10.79 0.91 7.53
N ASN A 153 9.49 1.13 7.49
CA ASN A 153 8.70 1.69 8.58
C ASN A 153 7.35 0.98 8.69
N ALA A 154 7.43 -0.36 8.71
CA ALA A 154 6.29 -1.27 8.73
C ALA A 154 5.23 -0.88 7.65
N CYS A 155 3.94 -0.89 8.00
CA CYS A 155 2.84 -0.72 7.05
C CYS A 155 2.75 0.67 6.38
N SER A 156 3.43 1.69 6.91
CA SER A 156 3.46 3.03 6.33
C SER A 156 4.56 3.22 5.28
N SER A 157 5.48 2.25 5.13
CA SER A 157 6.67 2.35 4.27
C SER A 157 6.38 2.83 2.85
N GLY A 158 5.33 2.32 2.22
CA GLY A 158 4.96 2.69 0.86
C GLY A 158 4.58 4.18 0.71
N LEU A 159 3.77 4.74 1.62
CA LEU A 159 3.47 6.18 1.60
C LEU A 159 4.67 7.03 1.98
N LEU A 160 5.51 6.56 2.91
CA LEU A 160 6.76 7.25 3.25
C LEU A 160 7.73 7.25 2.06
N ALA A 161 7.79 6.20 1.27
CA ALA A 161 8.60 6.15 0.05
C ALA A 161 8.11 7.18 -0.98
N LEU A 162 6.79 7.34 -1.15
CA LEU A 162 6.24 8.40 -2.01
C LEU A 162 6.60 9.81 -1.51
N GLU A 163 6.50 10.06 -0.21
CA GLU A 163 6.90 11.35 0.36
C GLU A 163 8.41 11.59 0.25
N SER A 164 9.23 10.55 0.43
CA SER A 164 10.68 10.63 0.21
C SER A 164 11.02 10.95 -1.25
N ALA A 165 10.30 10.37 -2.20
CA ALA A 165 10.41 10.70 -3.61
C ALA A 165 10.06 12.18 -3.87
N ALA A 166 8.99 12.66 -3.24
CA ALA A 166 8.58 14.06 -3.32
C ALA A 166 9.67 15.01 -2.80
N GLN A 167 10.36 14.62 -1.73
CA GLN A 167 11.48 15.39 -1.18
C GLN A 167 12.68 15.43 -2.13
N LEU A 168 13.04 14.29 -2.77
CA LEU A 168 14.12 14.26 -3.78
C LEU A 168 13.82 15.17 -4.96
N LEU A 169 12.59 15.12 -5.49
CA LEU A 169 12.15 15.99 -6.58
C LEU A 169 12.14 17.46 -6.15
N GLY A 170 11.59 17.76 -4.97
CA GLY A 170 11.55 19.13 -4.42
C GLY A 170 12.92 19.72 -4.13
N ALA A 171 13.88 18.91 -3.71
CA ALA A 171 15.29 19.31 -3.51
C ALA A 171 16.11 19.33 -4.81
N ASN A 172 15.51 19.05 -5.97
CA ASN A 172 16.17 18.95 -7.26
C ASN A 172 17.33 17.92 -7.32
N LEU A 173 17.21 16.83 -6.52
CA LEU A 173 18.19 15.73 -6.50
C LEU A 173 17.89 14.66 -7.57
N ALA A 174 16.68 14.66 -8.11
CA ALA A 174 16.25 13.82 -9.21
C ALA A 174 15.25 14.58 -10.12
N ASP A 175 15.09 14.11 -11.35
CA ASP A 175 14.06 14.58 -12.28
C ASP A 175 12.93 13.57 -12.43
N LEU A 176 13.24 12.27 -12.25
CA LEU A 176 12.30 11.18 -12.19
C LEU A 176 12.61 10.31 -10.98
N VAL A 177 11.59 9.91 -10.23
CA VAL A 177 11.72 8.96 -9.13
C VAL A 177 10.74 7.81 -9.31
N ILE A 178 11.26 6.59 -9.29
CA ILE A 178 10.42 5.40 -9.14
C ILE A 178 10.23 5.17 -7.66
N ALA A 179 8.99 5.27 -7.21
CA ALA A 179 8.64 5.16 -5.80
C ALA A 179 7.50 4.17 -5.59
N GLY A 180 7.35 3.69 -4.36
CA GLY A 180 6.28 2.78 -4.00
C GLY A 180 6.71 1.81 -2.92
N GLY A 181 6.23 0.58 -2.99
CA GLY A 181 6.60 -0.48 -2.04
C GLY A 181 5.98 -1.80 -2.41
N CYS A 182 6.65 -2.87 -2.03
CA CYS A 182 6.20 -4.23 -2.31
C CYS A 182 6.82 -5.21 -1.31
N ASP A 183 6.00 -6.13 -0.83
CA ASP A 183 6.45 -7.28 -0.03
C ASP A 183 5.87 -8.58 -0.58
N GLY A 184 6.73 -9.59 -0.72
CA GLY A 184 6.32 -10.96 -0.98
C GLY A 184 5.83 -11.64 0.30
N PHE A 185 4.91 -12.59 0.17
CA PHE A 185 4.43 -13.40 1.29
C PHE A 185 5.57 -14.23 1.90
N CYS A 186 5.64 -14.26 3.23
CA CYS A 186 6.54 -15.14 3.96
C CYS A 186 5.88 -15.66 5.25
N GLN A 187 6.29 -16.85 5.69
CA GLN A 187 5.71 -17.48 6.89
C GLN A 187 6.15 -16.78 8.17
N PHE A 188 7.32 -16.13 8.17
CA PHE A 188 7.81 -15.38 9.32
C PHE A 188 6.84 -14.28 9.75
N THR A 189 6.35 -13.48 8.81
CA THR A 189 5.35 -12.44 9.12
C THR A 189 4.02 -13.04 9.53
N ASN A 190 3.60 -14.13 8.88
CA ASN A 190 2.39 -14.83 9.26
C ASN A 190 2.46 -15.39 10.70
N ALA A 191 3.56 -16.03 11.05
CA ALA A 191 3.78 -16.54 12.41
C ALA A 191 3.83 -15.40 13.44
N GLY A 192 4.52 -14.29 13.12
CA GLY A 192 4.61 -13.11 13.98
C GLY A 192 3.24 -12.48 14.27
N PHE A 193 2.45 -12.19 13.24
CA PHE A 193 1.10 -11.62 13.43
C PHE A 193 0.14 -12.60 14.09
N SER A 194 0.27 -13.90 13.83
CA SER A 194 -0.52 -14.94 14.52
C SER A 194 -0.19 -15.01 16.01
N ALA A 195 1.09 -14.91 16.38
CA ALA A 195 1.53 -14.88 17.79
C ALA A 195 1.01 -13.65 18.54
N LEU A 196 0.80 -12.53 17.83
CA LEU A 196 0.16 -11.32 18.37
C LEU A 196 -1.38 -11.41 18.41
N SER A 197 -1.97 -12.52 17.99
CA SER A 197 -3.43 -12.68 17.85
C SER A 197 -4.07 -11.61 16.95
N ALA A 198 -3.32 -11.09 15.98
CA ALA A 198 -3.77 -10.03 15.10
C ALA A 198 -4.40 -10.53 13.79
N VAL A 199 -4.25 -11.83 13.48
CA VAL A 199 -4.75 -12.47 12.26
C VAL A 199 -6.17 -12.95 12.43
N SER A 200 -7.02 -12.63 11.44
CA SER A 200 -8.39 -13.17 11.38
C SER A 200 -8.39 -14.59 10.81
N PRO A 201 -9.11 -15.54 11.43
CA PRO A 201 -9.31 -16.87 10.86
C PRO A 201 -10.31 -16.89 9.69
N GLU A 202 -11.00 -15.79 9.45
CA GLU A 202 -12.05 -15.60 8.45
C GLU A 202 -11.70 -14.37 7.58
N PRO A 203 -12.39 -14.15 6.44
CA PRO A 203 -12.24 -12.90 5.69
C PRO A 203 -12.36 -11.67 6.59
N CYS A 204 -11.41 -10.76 6.51
CA CYS A 204 -11.41 -9.56 7.35
C CYS A 204 -12.54 -8.60 6.94
N THR A 205 -13.15 -7.99 7.94
CA THR A 205 -14.28 -7.07 7.78
C THR A 205 -13.99 -5.77 8.54
N PRO A 206 -13.12 -4.88 7.97
CA PRO A 206 -12.73 -3.64 8.62
C PRO A 206 -13.95 -2.80 9.02
N PHE A 207 -13.92 -2.21 10.21
CA PHE A 207 -14.99 -1.38 10.82
C PHE A 207 -16.29 -2.12 11.18
N SER A 208 -16.46 -3.41 10.87
CA SER A 208 -17.65 -4.15 11.29
C SER A 208 -17.59 -4.59 12.76
N ALA A 209 -18.76 -4.85 13.35
CA ALA A 209 -18.85 -5.39 14.72
C ALA A 209 -18.20 -6.77 14.87
N GLY A 210 -18.16 -7.54 13.79
CA GLY A 210 -17.60 -8.89 13.74
C GLY A 210 -16.12 -8.97 13.41
N ARG A 211 -15.40 -7.83 13.28
CA ARG A 211 -13.98 -7.81 12.92
C ARG A 211 -13.11 -8.59 13.92
N LYS A 212 -12.22 -9.41 13.40
CA LYS A 212 -11.39 -10.33 14.21
C LYS A 212 -9.88 -10.17 13.99
N GLY A 213 -9.47 -9.26 13.11
CA GLY A 213 -8.06 -9.07 12.76
C GLY A 213 -7.82 -8.88 11.27
N ILE A 214 -6.55 -8.88 10.89
CA ILE A 214 -6.10 -8.75 9.50
C ILE A 214 -6.12 -10.09 8.77
N ASN A 215 -6.19 -10.05 7.45
CA ASN A 215 -5.65 -11.11 6.61
C ASN A 215 -4.41 -10.57 5.90
N LEU A 216 -3.34 -11.35 5.85
CA LEU A 216 -2.14 -10.96 5.13
C LEU A 216 -2.32 -11.12 3.62
N GLY A 217 -1.58 -10.33 2.87
CA GLY A 217 -1.46 -10.43 1.42
C GLY A 217 -0.04 -10.11 1.00
N GLU A 218 0.27 -10.34 -0.25
CA GLU A 218 1.50 -9.91 -0.88
C GLU A 218 1.22 -8.96 -2.02
N GLY A 219 2.24 -8.19 -2.41
CA GLY A 219 2.14 -7.23 -3.49
C GLY A 219 2.43 -5.80 -3.08
N GLY A 220 2.04 -4.89 -3.94
CA GLY A 220 2.24 -3.46 -3.78
C GLY A 220 2.05 -2.72 -5.09
N ALA A 221 2.73 -1.58 -5.23
CA ALA A 221 2.72 -0.80 -6.45
C ALA A 221 4.02 -0.01 -6.62
N LEU A 222 4.34 0.31 -7.86
CA LEU A 222 5.36 1.25 -8.28
C LEU A 222 4.71 2.40 -9.03
N VAL A 223 5.23 3.60 -8.83
CA VAL A 223 4.84 4.80 -9.60
C VAL A 223 6.08 5.50 -10.13
N ALA A 224 5.99 6.07 -11.31
CA ALA A 224 6.97 6.98 -11.88
C ALA A 224 6.51 8.42 -11.64
N MET A 225 7.25 9.18 -10.82
CA MET A 225 6.89 10.51 -10.35
C MET A 225 7.88 11.57 -10.82
N SER A 226 7.38 12.73 -11.29
CA SER A 226 8.19 13.89 -11.67
C SER A 226 7.52 15.21 -11.28
N ARG A 227 8.19 16.34 -11.60
CA ARG A 227 7.65 17.69 -11.45
C ARG A 227 6.83 18.17 -12.65
N HIS A 228 6.88 17.48 -13.76
CA HIS A 228 6.21 17.88 -15.00
C HIS A 228 4.80 17.31 -15.07
N CYS A 229 3.82 18.11 -15.53
CA CYS A 229 2.43 17.69 -15.62
C CYS A 229 2.03 17.07 -16.97
N SER A 230 2.85 17.23 -18.00
CA SER A 230 2.56 16.68 -19.34
C SER A 230 2.47 15.15 -19.27
N ASP A 231 1.42 14.59 -19.84
CA ASP A 231 1.15 13.16 -19.94
C ASP A 231 0.98 12.42 -18.57
N ALA A 232 0.81 13.19 -17.49
CA ALA A 232 0.51 12.64 -16.18
C ALA A 232 -0.99 12.37 -16.04
N PHE A 233 -1.33 11.25 -15.41
CA PHE A 233 -2.73 10.88 -15.18
C PHE A 233 -3.18 11.07 -13.72
N LEU A 234 -2.24 11.22 -12.79
CA LEU A 234 -2.49 11.39 -11.36
C LEU A 234 -1.55 12.42 -10.76
N ALA A 235 -2.04 13.23 -9.82
CA ALA A 235 -1.25 14.18 -9.07
C ALA A 235 -1.08 13.72 -7.60
N TYR A 236 0.15 13.67 -7.12
CA TYR A 236 0.51 13.59 -5.72
C TYR A 236 0.60 14.99 -5.14
N ARG A 237 -0.26 15.31 -4.16
CA ARG A 237 -0.37 16.66 -3.60
C ARG A 237 0.44 16.87 -2.32
N GLY A 238 0.95 15.80 -1.74
CA GLY A 238 1.74 15.79 -0.53
C GLY A 238 1.24 14.83 0.52
N ALA A 239 1.96 14.75 1.63
CA ALA A 239 1.62 13.90 2.76
C ALA A 239 1.80 14.63 4.10
N GLY A 240 1.19 14.04 5.14
CA GLY A 240 1.44 14.33 6.54
C GLY A 240 1.98 13.08 7.23
N LEU A 241 3.04 13.25 7.99
CA LEU A 241 3.74 12.19 8.70
C LEU A 241 3.80 12.54 10.18
N THR A 242 3.44 11.61 11.05
CA THR A 242 3.50 11.75 12.52
C THR A 242 3.90 10.44 13.18
N THR A 243 4.15 10.48 14.47
CA THR A 243 4.47 9.30 15.27
C THR A 243 3.69 9.36 16.58
N ASP A 244 3.03 8.24 16.94
CA ASP A 244 2.25 8.13 18.18
C ASP A 244 3.12 8.21 19.44
N ALA A 245 4.32 7.62 19.40
CA ALA A 245 5.19 7.44 20.55
C ALA A 245 4.47 6.79 21.76
N HIS A 246 3.55 5.84 21.48
CA HIS A 246 2.66 5.24 22.47
C HIS A 246 3.05 3.78 22.81
N HIS A 247 3.04 2.90 21.84
CA HIS A 247 3.32 1.46 22.03
C HIS A 247 3.89 0.85 20.75
N LEU A 248 4.62 -0.30 20.88
CA LEU A 248 5.27 -0.96 19.75
C LEU A 248 4.27 -1.52 18.71
N SER A 249 3.14 -2.07 19.15
CA SER A 249 2.17 -2.75 18.28
C SER A 249 0.73 -2.26 18.41
N ALA A 250 0.42 -1.40 19.38
CA ALA A 250 -0.90 -0.81 19.56
C ALA A 250 -0.88 0.68 19.17
N PRO A 251 -1.88 1.16 18.41
CA PRO A 251 -2.00 2.58 18.10
C PRO A 251 -2.39 3.39 19.35
N GLU A 252 -2.14 4.70 19.34
CA GLU A 252 -2.63 5.61 20.37
C GLU A 252 -4.17 5.67 20.30
N PRO A 253 -4.89 5.31 21.39
CA PRO A 253 -6.33 4.98 21.31
C PRO A 253 -7.25 6.12 20.87
N GLU A 254 -6.83 7.38 21.04
CA GLU A 254 -7.61 8.56 20.66
C GLU A 254 -7.34 9.02 19.22
N GLY A 255 -6.36 8.45 18.53
CA GLY A 255 -6.03 8.74 17.13
C GLY A 255 -5.55 10.18 16.91
N ILE A 256 -4.95 10.80 17.93
CA ILE A 256 -4.53 12.21 17.86
C ILE A 256 -3.49 12.40 16.75
N GLN A 257 -2.47 11.54 16.73
CA GLN A 257 -1.39 11.67 15.75
C GLN A 257 -1.83 11.21 14.36
N ALA A 258 -2.70 10.22 14.24
CA ALA A 258 -3.31 9.81 12.98
C ALA A 258 -4.16 10.96 12.39
N ALA A 259 -4.98 11.64 13.21
CA ALA A 259 -5.72 12.83 12.80
C ALA A 259 -4.77 13.97 12.38
N GLN A 260 -3.67 14.16 13.10
CA GLN A 260 -2.68 15.19 12.77
C GLN A 260 -1.99 14.87 11.43
N ALA A 261 -1.66 13.61 11.13
CA ALA A 261 -1.13 13.20 9.83
C ALA A 261 -2.07 13.58 8.69
N MET A 262 -3.38 13.33 8.84
CA MET A 262 -4.39 13.73 7.85
C MET A 262 -4.46 15.25 7.68
N ARG A 263 -4.43 16.04 8.78
CA ARG A 263 -4.43 17.51 8.69
C ARG A 263 -3.18 18.04 7.98
N LEU A 264 -2.01 17.51 8.29
CA LEU A 264 -0.76 17.89 7.63
C LEU A 264 -0.77 17.56 6.13
N ALA A 265 -1.38 16.43 5.75
CA ALA A 265 -1.55 16.06 4.35
C ALA A 265 -2.44 17.07 3.61
N LEU A 266 -3.57 17.47 4.20
CA LEU A 266 -4.47 18.50 3.67
C LEU A 266 -3.75 19.85 3.56
N GLU A 267 -3.04 20.27 4.60
CA GLU A 267 -2.25 21.51 4.60
C GLU A 267 -1.20 21.50 3.49
N SER A 268 -0.46 20.39 3.34
CA SER A 268 0.53 20.22 2.28
C SER A 268 -0.10 20.34 0.88
N ALA A 269 -1.32 19.81 0.72
CA ALA A 269 -2.09 19.86 -0.53
C ALA A 269 -2.75 21.22 -0.79
N GLY A 270 -2.86 22.08 0.22
CA GLY A 270 -3.63 23.33 0.15
C GLY A 270 -5.13 23.09 0.05
N LEU A 271 -5.63 22.03 0.68
CA LEU A 271 -7.04 21.61 0.66
C LEU A 271 -7.65 21.65 2.06
N CYS A 272 -8.97 21.80 2.13
CA CYS A 272 -9.73 21.64 3.35
C CYS A 272 -10.47 20.28 3.38
N PRO A 273 -10.93 19.81 4.53
CA PRO A 273 -11.66 18.53 4.63
C PRO A 273 -12.83 18.39 3.65
N ALA A 274 -13.56 19.48 3.39
CA ALA A 274 -14.70 19.48 2.48
C ALA A 274 -14.34 19.30 0.99
N ASP A 275 -13.06 19.45 0.62
CA ASP A 275 -12.60 19.21 -0.74
C ASP A 275 -12.41 17.72 -1.05
N ILE A 276 -12.36 16.87 0.00
CA ILE A 276 -12.06 15.44 -0.13
C ILE A 276 -13.31 14.64 -0.45
N ASP A 277 -13.25 13.85 -1.49
CA ASP A 277 -14.32 12.99 -1.96
C ASP A 277 -14.34 11.61 -1.29
N LEU A 278 -13.17 11.10 -0.87
CA LEU A 278 -13.02 9.79 -0.23
C LEU A 278 -11.77 9.75 0.65
N VAL A 279 -11.87 9.08 1.78
CA VAL A 279 -10.72 8.61 2.56
C VAL A 279 -10.56 7.11 2.34
N ILE A 280 -9.43 6.69 1.74
CA ILE A 280 -9.02 5.29 1.72
C ILE A 280 -8.38 5.01 3.07
N ALA A 281 -9.12 4.31 3.92
CA ALA A 281 -8.70 4.02 5.27
C ALA A 281 -7.57 2.99 5.32
N HIS A 282 -6.73 3.07 6.36
CA HIS A 282 -5.84 1.96 6.69
C HIS A 282 -6.64 0.70 6.98
N GLY A 283 -7.70 0.79 7.79
CA GLY A 283 -8.78 -0.19 7.93
C GLY A 283 -8.33 -1.64 7.90
N THR A 284 -7.68 -2.11 8.97
CA THR A 284 -7.07 -3.44 9.01
C THR A 284 -8.04 -4.56 9.42
N GLY A 285 -9.19 -4.20 10.00
CA GLY A 285 -10.09 -5.17 10.64
C GLY A 285 -9.65 -5.58 12.04
N THR A 286 -8.59 -4.95 12.59
CA THR A 286 -8.24 -5.17 14.00
C THR A 286 -9.07 -4.25 14.92
N PRO A 287 -9.51 -4.73 16.09
CA PRO A 287 -10.33 -3.91 16.99
C PRO A 287 -9.70 -2.57 17.35
N LEU A 288 -8.38 -2.55 17.64
CA LEU A 288 -7.69 -1.34 18.08
C LEU A 288 -7.47 -0.33 16.95
N ASN A 289 -6.98 -0.78 15.78
CA ASN A 289 -6.75 0.12 14.66
C ASN A 289 -8.04 0.77 14.18
N ASP A 290 -9.08 -0.02 13.94
CA ASP A 290 -10.32 0.51 13.38
C ASP A 290 -11.03 1.45 14.35
N SER A 291 -10.90 1.20 15.67
CA SER A 291 -11.42 2.12 16.69
C SER A 291 -10.66 3.45 16.71
N MET A 292 -9.33 3.39 16.66
CA MET A 292 -8.47 4.57 16.61
C MET A 292 -8.73 5.37 15.33
N GLU A 293 -8.72 4.68 14.18
CA GLU A 293 -8.86 5.33 12.87
C GLU A 293 -10.24 5.96 12.68
N ALA A 294 -11.33 5.32 13.14
CA ALA A 294 -12.66 5.92 13.11
C ALA A 294 -12.70 7.25 13.87
N LYS A 295 -12.08 7.34 15.07
CA LYS A 295 -11.95 8.59 15.82
C LYS A 295 -11.13 9.63 15.06
N ALA A 296 -10.02 9.21 14.47
CA ALA A 296 -9.14 10.11 13.72
C ALA A 296 -9.83 10.69 12.49
N ILE A 297 -10.56 9.86 11.73
CA ILE A 297 -11.34 10.28 10.57
C ILE A 297 -12.47 11.24 11.00
N GLU A 298 -13.22 10.89 12.04
CA GLU A 298 -14.31 11.75 12.56
C GLU A 298 -13.77 13.13 13.00
N ARG A 299 -12.64 13.18 13.69
CA ARG A 299 -11.99 14.44 14.13
C ARG A 299 -11.58 15.37 12.98
N VAL A 300 -11.30 14.83 11.80
CA VAL A 300 -10.81 15.62 10.65
C VAL A 300 -11.94 15.92 9.65
N PHE A 301 -12.75 14.91 9.36
CA PHE A 301 -13.73 14.95 8.26
C PHE A 301 -15.19 14.93 8.75
N GLY A 302 -15.44 14.72 10.05
CA GLY A 302 -16.79 14.55 10.57
C GLY A 302 -17.47 13.30 9.98
N THR A 303 -18.76 13.45 9.69
CA THR A 303 -19.59 12.41 9.03
C THR A 303 -19.86 12.70 7.56
N ASP A 304 -19.29 13.76 7.00
CA ASP A 304 -19.64 14.23 5.65
C ASP A 304 -18.81 13.52 4.57
N VAL A 305 -17.51 13.31 4.85
CA VAL A 305 -16.60 12.67 3.90
C VAL A 305 -16.65 11.16 4.07
N PRO A 306 -16.98 10.41 3.00
CA PRO A 306 -17.01 8.96 3.07
C PRO A 306 -15.61 8.37 3.23
N CYS A 307 -15.52 7.22 3.90
CA CYS A 307 -14.31 6.42 3.97
C CYS A 307 -14.58 4.95 3.63
N ALA A 308 -13.57 4.27 3.09
CA ALA A 308 -13.64 2.84 2.76
C ALA A 308 -12.29 2.15 2.97
N SER A 309 -12.31 0.87 3.34
CA SER A 309 -11.14 -0.01 3.33
C SER A 309 -11.30 -1.11 2.29
N TYR A 310 -10.26 -1.34 1.52
CA TYR A 310 -10.22 -2.37 0.48
C TYR A 310 -9.29 -3.53 0.83
N LYS A 311 -8.83 -3.61 2.10
CA LYS A 311 -7.94 -4.69 2.55
C LYS A 311 -8.57 -6.07 2.54
N SER A 312 -9.89 -6.19 2.59
CA SER A 312 -10.58 -7.45 2.38
C SER A 312 -10.42 -8.02 0.96
N LEU A 313 -10.06 -7.16 -0.03
CA LEU A 313 -9.81 -7.56 -1.42
C LEU A 313 -8.34 -7.90 -1.70
N SER A 314 -7.40 -7.28 -1.01
CA SER A 314 -5.95 -7.46 -1.26
C SER A 314 -5.21 -8.24 -0.18
N GLY A 315 -5.79 -8.35 1.00
CA GLY A 315 -5.05 -8.58 2.22
C GLY A 315 -4.19 -7.37 2.60
N HIS A 316 -3.52 -7.47 3.75
CA HIS A 316 -2.56 -6.46 4.19
C HIS A 316 -1.18 -6.78 3.60
N THR A 317 -0.74 -6.01 2.62
CA THR A 317 0.52 -6.22 1.88
C THR A 317 1.73 -5.55 2.54
N LEU A 318 1.70 -5.34 3.85
CA LEU A 318 2.80 -4.81 4.68
C LEU A 318 3.33 -3.47 4.11
N ALA A 319 4.62 -3.39 3.76
CA ALA A 319 5.21 -2.18 3.19
C ALA A 319 4.56 -1.78 1.86
N GLY A 320 4.06 -2.75 1.09
CA GLY A 320 3.33 -2.51 -0.15
C GLY A 320 1.97 -1.83 0.04
N ALA A 321 1.39 -1.90 1.26
CA ALA A 321 0.01 -1.44 1.50
C ALA A 321 -0.21 0.04 1.16
N GLY A 322 0.71 0.92 1.55
CA GLY A 322 0.61 2.34 1.24
C GLY A 322 0.73 2.64 -0.26
N ALA A 323 1.60 1.92 -0.97
CA ALA A 323 1.74 2.05 -2.42
C ALA A 323 0.52 1.49 -3.16
N LEU A 324 -0.06 0.38 -2.68
CA LEU A 324 -1.30 -0.16 -3.22
C LEU A 324 -2.47 0.82 -3.05
N GLN A 325 -2.52 1.58 -1.96
CA GLN A 325 -3.53 2.64 -1.80
C GLN A 325 -3.37 3.77 -2.82
N ALA A 326 -2.14 4.09 -3.26
CA ALA A 326 -1.93 5.01 -4.37
C ALA A 326 -2.49 4.43 -5.68
N ALA A 327 -2.32 3.12 -5.92
CA ALA A 327 -2.92 2.45 -7.08
C ALA A 327 -4.45 2.42 -7.00
N ILE A 328 -5.03 2.20 -5.80
CA ILE A 328 -6.48 2.28 -5.58
C ILE A 328 -6.98 3.71 -5.84
N ALA A 329 -6.28 4.73 -5.34
CA ALA A 329 -6.61 6.12 -5.63
C ALA A 329 -6.58 6.41 -7.14
N ALA A 330 -5.57 5.91 -7.86
CA ALA A 330 -5.48 6.01 -9.32
C ALA A 330 -6.68 5.33 -10.00
N ALA A 331 -7.03 4.11 -9.60
CA ALA A 331 -8.16 3.36 -10.16
C ALA A 331 -9.51 4.10 -9.97
N LEU A 332 -9.68 4.84 -8.89
CA LEU A 332 -10.91 5.59 -8.60
C LEU A 332 -10.93 6.98 -9.24
N LEU A 333 -9.77 7.65 -9.37
CA LEU A 333 -9.64 9.01 -9.91
C LEU A 333 -9.64 9.05 -11.45
N THR A 334 -9.34 7.92 -12.11
CA THR A 334 -9.29 7.84 -13.57
C THR A 334 -10.47 7.02 -14.12
N ASP A 335 -10.95 7.33 -15.33
CA ASP A 335 -12.06 6.64 -16.04
C ASP A 335 -13.30 6.36 -15.16
N ASN A 336 -13.65 7.33 -14.32
CA ASN A 336 -14.78 7.26 -13.39
C ASN A 336 -15.59 8.56 -13.46
N PRO A 337 -16.29 8.80 -14.60
CA PRO A 337 -16.92 10.09 -14.87
C PRO A 337 -18.08 10.41 -13.91
N ASP A 338 -18.76 9.38 -13.41
CA ASP A 338 -19.89 9.55 -12.48
C ASP A 338 -19.45 9.63 -11.01
N GLY A 339 -18.15 9.42 -10.71
CA GLY A 339 -17.62 9.43 -9.36
C GLY A 339 -18.19 8.31 -8.49
N VAL A 340 -18.17 7.08 -9.00
CA VAL A 340 -18.61 5.91 -8.26
C VAL A 340 -17.60 5.58 -7.17
N LEU A 341 -18.05 5.55 -5.91
CA LEU A 341 -17.26 5.16 -4.75
C LEU A 341 -17.70 3.74 -4.32
N PRO A 342 -16.84 2.73 -4.49
CA PRO A 342 -17.14 1.37 -4.05
C PRO A 342 -17.21 1.30 -2.52
N PRO A 343 -18.04 0.42 -1.94
CA PRO A 343 -18.08 0.22 -0.50
C PRO A 343 -16.83 -0.52 0.00
N SER A 344 -16.63 -0.48 1.31
CA SER A 344 -15.72 -1.43 1.98
C SER A 344 -16.23 -2.85 1.74
N ALA A 345 -15.41 -3.71 1.15
CA ALA A 345 -15.84 -5.04 0.78
C ALA A 345 -16.07 -5.93 2.03
N GLY A 346 -17.11 -6.76 1.98
CA GLY A 346 -17.45 -7.71 3.04
C GLY A 346 -18.07 -7.10 4.29
N ILE A 347 -18.51 -5.82 4.24
CA ILE A 347 -19.14 -5.12 5.37
C ILE A 347 -20.61 -4.85 5.05
N GLU A 348 -21.52 -5.41 5.84
CA GLU A 348 -22.94 -5.08 5.76
C GLU A 348 -23.31 -3.95 6.71
N THR A 349 -22.73 -3.95 7.92
CA THR A 349 -23.02 -2.96 8.97
C THR A 349 -21.73 -2.55 9.69
N VAL A 350 -21.63 -1.25 9.95
CA VAL A 350 -20.54 -0.68 10.76
C VAL A 350 -20.80 -0.98 12.25
N ASP A 351 -19.73 -1.23 13.02
CA ASP A 351 -19.81 -1.42 14.47
C ASP A 351 -20.35 -0.12 15.13
N PRO A 352 -21.51 -0.16 15.77
CA PRO A 352 -22.12 1.02 16.40
C PRO A 352 -21.32 1.56 17.60
N LYS A 353 -20.28 0.84 18.06
CA LYS A 353 -19.38 1.29 19.13
C LYS A 353 -18.23 2.16 18.61
N LEU A 354 -18.00 2.20 17.30
CA LEU A 354 -16.99 3.06 16.70
C LEU A 354 -17.46 4.53 16.70
N ALA A 355 -16.50 5.44 16.64
CA ALA A 355 -16.79 6.83 16.34
C ALA A 355 -17.53 6.93 14.98
N PRO A 356 -18.43 7.92 14.80
CA PRO A 356 -19.35 7.95 13.67
C PRO A 356 -18.67 8.41 12.35
N ALA A 357 -17.56 7.80 11.99
CA ALA A 357 -16.96 7.97 10.68
C ALA A 357 -17.90 7.43 9.60
N HIS A 358 -17.97 8.10 8.45
CA HIS A 358 -18.84 7.72 7.33
C HIS A 358 -18.24 6.55 6.53
N VAL A 359 -18.23 5.35 7.11
CA VAL A 359 -17.77 4.15 6.43
C VAL A 359 -18.79 3.70 5.39
N LEU A 360 -18.38 3.59 4.13
CA LEU A 360 -19.24 3.12 3.04
C LEU A 360 -19.53 1.62 3.17
N THR A 361 -20.80 1.26 3.32
CA THR A 361 -21.30 -0.12 3.28
C THR A 361 -22.05 -0.41 1.97
N GLN A 362 -22.31 0.62 1.18
CA GLN A 362 -22.96 0.54 -0.12
C GLN A 362 -22.26 1.48 -1.10
N THR A 363 -22.37 1.18 -2.38
CA THR A 363 -21.87 2.06 -3.45
C THR A 363 -22.51 3.43 -3.36
N ARG A 364 -21.69 4.47 -3.41
CA ARG A 364 -22.13 5.87 -3.51
C ARG A 364 -21.72 6.43 -4.87
N VAL A 365 -22.61 7.17 -5.51
CA VAL A 365 -22.36 7.86 -6.77
C VAL A 365 -22.41 9.36 -6.52
N LEU A 366 -21.37 10.08 -6.91
CA LEU A 366 -21.27 11.53 -6.70
C LEU A 366 -21.99 12.34 -7.78
N GLY A 367 -22.26 11.76 -8.96
CA GLY A 367 -22.81 12.45 -10.14
C GLY A 367 -21.79 13.42 -10.79
N ARG A 368 -20.52 13.32 -10.42
CA ARG A 368 -19.37 14.05 -10.98
C ARG A 368 -18.10 13.26 -10.75
N GLU A 369 -17.06 13.58 -11.46
CA GLU A 369 -15.75 12.97 -11.25
C GLU A 369 -15.22 13.20 -9.83
N ILE A 370 -14.49 12.20 -9.31
CA ILE A 370 -13.73 12.29 -8.06
C ILE A 370 -12.54 13.22 -8.30
N ARG A 371 -12.32 14.17 -7.39
CA ARG A 371 -11.24 15.15 -7.50
C ARG A 371 -10.07 14.87 -6.56
N HIS A 372 -10.36 14.54 -5.31
CA HIS A 372 -9.36 14.41 -4.26
C HIS A 372 -9.63 13.20 -3.37
N ILE A 373 -8.60 12.40 -3.15
CA ILE A 373 -8.63 11.24 -2.26
C ILE A 373 -7.51 11.37 -1.23
N VAL A 374 -7.83 11.12 0.04
CA VAL A 374 -6.84 10.91 1.10
C VAL A 374 -6.63 9.40 1.27
N ALA A 375 -5.37 8.95 1.35
CA ALA A 375 -5.02 7.58 1.66
C ALA A 375 -4.21 7.50 2.95
N ASN A 376 -4.59 6.61 3.88
CA ASN A 376 -3.99 6.45 5.20
C ASN A 376 -3.19 5.16 5.31
N ALA A 377 -2.03 5.22 5.95
CA ALA A 377 -1.27 4.05 6.36
C ALA A 377 -0.75 4.27 7.79
N PHE A 378 -1.28 3.50 8.74
CA PHE A 378 -0.91 3.55 10.15
C PHE A 378 -0.20 2.26 10.53
N ALA A 379 1.01 2.38 11.06
CA ALA A 379 1.93 1.26 11.17
C ALA A 379 2.25 0.90 12.63
N PHE A 380 2.62 -0.35 12.84
CA PHE A 380 3.30 -0.76 14.07
C PHE A 380 4.54 0.12 14.29
N GLY A 381 4.88 0.39 15.55
CA GLY A 381 5.84 1.41 15.94
C GLY A 381 5.22 2.81 16.06
N GLY A 382 3.91 2.97 15.75
CA GLY A 382 3.16 4.22 15.87
C GLY A 382 3.43 5.21 14.73
N SER A 383 3.97 4.76 13.59
CA SER A 383 4.16 5.61 12.43
C SER A 383 2.85 5.83 11.68
N ASN A 384 2.47 7.08 11.48
CA ASN A 384 1.27 7.48 10.77
C ASN A 384 1.64 8.24 9.50
N ALA A 385 1.09 7.83 8.37
CA ALA A 385 1.20 8.51 7.09
C ALA A 385 -0.18 8.69 6.46
N SER A 386 -0.44 9.90 5.98
CA SER A 386 -1.59 10.22 5.15
C SER A 386 -1.11 10.96 3.91
N ALA A 387 -1.62 10.63 2.74
CA ALA A 387 -1.24 11.26 1.48
C ALA A 387 -2.46 11.68 0.69
N VAL A 388 -2.36 12.78 -0.07
CA VAL A 388 -3.41 13.30 -0.93
C VAL A 388 -3.07 13.02 -2.38
N PHE A 389 -4.01 12.39 -3.07
CA PHE A 389 -3.98 12.15 -4.51
C PHE A 389 -5.11 12.94 -5.17
N SER A 390 -4.83 13.50 -6.33
CA SER A 390 -5.81 14.28 -7.07
C SER A 390 -5.82 13.91 -8.53
N ARG A 391 -7.00 14.05 -9.15
CA ARG A 391 -7.12 14.00 -10.59
C ARG A 391 -6.28 15.13 -11.20
N VAL A 392 -5.60 14.86 -12.29
CA VAL A 392 -4.99 15.88 -13.12
C VAL A 392 -6.11 16.50 -13.96
N SER A 393 -6.32 17.80 -13.80
CA SER A 393 -7.22 18.53 -14.70
C SER A 393 -6.56 18.72 -16.05
N PRO A 394 -7.30 18.53 -17.15
CA PRO A 394 -6.77 18.75 -18.50
C PRO A 394 -6.32 20.19 -18.74
#